data_744181b1571c2e8915141d29f98c5278
#
_entry.id   744181b1571c2e8915141d29f98c5278
#
_cell.length_a   1.000
_cell.length_b   1.000
_cell.length_c   1.000
_cell.angle_alpha   90.00
_cell.angle_beta   90.00
_cell.angle_gamma   90.00
#
_symmetry.space_group_name_H-M   'P 1'
#
loop_
_entity.id
_entity.type
_entity.pdbx_description
1 polymer ?
#
loop_
_entity_poly.entity_id
_entity_poly.type
_entity_poly.pdbx_seq_one_letter_code
_entity_poly.pdbx_strand_id
1 'polypeptide(L)'
;MQGGSADVWKENVLEELEAGEVKYKSVEEFLLSLKKEFEEEEEELVKAAELRKLGQGGRTMEEFIQEFKRTARGSGYKGRSLVEKFKRKMNEVIRRKLMEAENQPGSIEQWFRRATALNRNWRESRREEERLKRRKNREKKL
;
A
#
# COMPACT_ATOMS: atom_id res chain seq x y z
N MET A 1 7.99 27.87 -5.63
CA MET A 1 8.11 28.83 -4.69
C MET A 1 9.04 28.55 -3.65
N GLN A 2 9.82 29.44 -3.49
CA GLN A 2 10.71 29.23 -2.65
C GLN A 2 10.46 29.59 -1.33
N GLY A 3 10.90 28.99 -0.43
CA GLY A 3 11.02 29.39 0.92
C GLY A 3 9.76 29.46 1.76
N GLY A 4 8.62 29.29 1.20
CA GLY A 4 7.37 29.43 1.94
C GLY A 4 7.30 28.58 3.19
N SER A 5 7.50 27.29 3.10
CA SER A 5 7.41 26.40 4.26
C SER A 5 8.62 26.52 5.18
N ALA A 6 9.82 26.77 4.65
CA ALA A 6 11.02 26.94 5.45
C ALA A 6 11.01 28.25 6.22
N ASP A 7 10.53 29.32 5.63
CA ASP A 7 10.43 30.63 6.29
C ASP A 7 9.36 30.63 7.38
N VAL A 8 8.20 30.05 7.12
CA VAL A 8 7.14 29.88 8.11
C VAL A 8 7.63 29.04 9.28
N TRP A 9 8.39 28.00 9.00
CA TRP A 9 8.97 27.16 10.01
C TRP A 9 9.97 27.91 10.90
N LYS A 10 10.84 28.74 10.32
CA LYS A 10 11.78 29.58 11.07
C LYS A 10 11.06 30.58 11.97
N GLU A 11 10.02 31.22 11.46
CA GLU A 11 9.21 32.15 12.24
C GLU A 11 8.55 31.45 13.41
N ASN A 12 7.98 30.27 13.22
CA ASN A 12 7.35 29.51 14.30
C ASN A 12 8.37 29.09 15.36
N VAL A 13 9.57 28.69 14.97
CA VAL A 13 10.64 28.38 15.92
C VAL A 13 11.06 29.60 16.72
N LEU A 14 11.22 30.75 16.06
CA LEU A 14 11.58 31.98 16.71
C LEU A 14 10.49 32.45 17.68
N GLU A 15 9.24 32.37 17.30
CA GLU A 15 8.11 32.68 18.15
C GLU A 15 8.07 31.82 19.41
N GLU A 16 8.28 30.52 19.26
CA GLU A 16 8.34 29.59 20.38
C GLU A 16 9.48 29.92 21.33
N LEU A 17 10.65 30.26 20.80
CA LEU A 17 11.80 30.62 21.57
C LEU A 17 11.60 31.96 22.31
N GLU A 18 11.01 32.94 21.63
CA GLU A 18 10.71 34.25 22.19
C GLU A 18 9.62 34.22 23.27
N ALA A 19 8.61 33.39 23.04
CA ALA A 19 7.50 33.23 23.98
C ALA A 19 7.90 32.46 25.24
N GLY A 20 9.04 31.83 25.25
CA GLY A 20 9.48 30.99 26.37
C GLY A 20 8.68 29.72 26.53
N GLU A 21 7.93 29.35 25.51
CA GLU A 21 7.12 28.13 25.50
C GLU A 21 7.87 26.93 24.95
N VAL A 22 9.17 26.90 25.08
CA VAL A 22 10.01 25.85 24.58
C VAL A 22 9.75 24.56 25.37
N LYS A 23 9.17 23.55 24.70
CA LYS A 23 8.85 22.27 25.31
C LYS A 23 10.08 21.38 25.50
N TYR A 24 11.20 21.74 24.91
CA TYR A 24 12.42 20.98 24.91
C TYR A 24 13.42 21.57 25.90
N LYS A 25 14.18 20.70 26.56
CA LYS A 25 15.17 21.13 27.56
C LYS A 25 16.35 21.88 26.97
N SER A 26 16.63 21.68 25.68
CA SER A 26 17.71 22.36 24.98
C SER A 26 17.38 22.58 23.54
N VAL A 27 18.08 23.52 22.90
CA VAL A 27 17.97 23.75 21.45
C VAL A 27 18.38 22.52 20.65
N GLU A 28 19.37 21.76 21.15
CA GLU A 28 19.84 20.53 20.54
C GLU A 28 18.73 19.47 20.47
N GLU A 29 17.99 19.26 21.56
CA GLU A 29 16.86 18.35 21.57
C GLU A 29 15.77 18.76 20.58
N PHE A 30 15.51 20.06 20.51
CA PHE A 30 14.54 20.62 19.58
C PHE A 30 14.95 20.36 18.13
N LEU A 31 16.21 20.63 17.79
CA LEU A 31 16.75 20.39 16.43
C LEU A 31 16.74 18.92 16.06
N LEU A 32 17.07 18.04 17.01
CA LEU A 32 17.01 16.59 16.78
C LEU A 32 15.57 16.13 16.54
N SER A 33 14.61 16.65 17.28
CA SER A 33 13.21 16.36 17.11
C SER A 33 12.70 16.78 15.73
N LEU A 34 13.08 17.98 15.29
CA LEU A 34 12.76 18.47 13.95
C LEU A 34 13.36 17.61 12.84
N LYS A 35 14.62 17.25 13.00
CA LYS A 35 15.30 16.37 12.04
C LYS A 35 14.57 15.04 11.91
N LYS A 36 14.15 14.47 13.01
CA LYS A 36 13.37 13.22 13.03
C LYS A 36 12.05 13.38 12.30
N GLU A 37 11.32 14.47 12.53
CA GLU A 37 10.06 14.76 11.85
C GLU A 37 10.25 14.86 10.33
N PHE A 38 11.28 15.55 9.87
CA PHE A 38 11.61 15.66 8.46
C PHE A 38 11.95 14.30 7.83
N GLU A 39 12.72 13.49 8.53
CA GLU A 39 13.07 12.14 8.08
C GLU A 39 11.82 11.26 7.95
N GLU A 40 10.90 11.35 8.91
CA GLU A 40 9.63 10.62 8.88
C GLU A 40 8.74 11.06 7.72
N GLU A 41 8.64 12.36 7.46
CA GLU A 41 7.89 12.90 6.32
C GLU A 41 8.48 12.46 4.99
N GLU A 42 9.79 12.49 4.87
CA GLU A 42 10.48 12.03 3.67
C GLU A 42 10.25 10.55 3.43
N GLU A 43 10.35 9.75 4.47
CA GLU A 43 10.06 8.31 4.42
C GLU A 43 8.63 8.04 3.98
N GLU A 44 7.66 8.79 4.50
CA GLU A 44 6.25 8.70 4.12
C GLU A 44 6.05 8.98 2.63
N LEU A 45 6.69 10.03 2.10
CA LEU A 45 6.63 10.37 0.68
C LEU A 45 7.22 9.28 -0.20
N VAL A 46 8.34 8.70 0.22
CA VAL A 46 8.98 7.59 -0.49
C VAL A 46 8.07 6.36 -0.51
N LYS A 47 7.49 6.01 0.64
CA LYS A 47 6.57 4.87 0.76
C LYS A 47 5.29 5.08 -0.07
N ALA A 48 4.74 6.29 -0.07
CA ALA A 48 3.59 6.63 -0.89
C ALA A 48 3.91 6.48 -2.39
N ALA A 49 5.08 6.92 -2.81
CA ALA A 49 5.53 6.78 -4.20
C ALA A 49 5.74 5.31 -4.59
N GLU A 50 6.34 4.51 -3.71
CA GLU A 50 6.50 3.07 -3.92
C GLU A 50 5.15 2.38 -4.05
N LEU A 51 4.19 2.73 -3.20
CA LEU A 51 2.85 2.17 -3.23
C LEU A 51 2.13 2.50 -4.55
N ARG A 52 2.29 3.72 -5.07
CA ARG A 52 1.71 4.10 -6.36
C ARG A 52 2.25 3.28 -7.52
N LYS A 53 3.52 2.89 -7.45
CA LYS A 53 4.18 2.09 -8.49
C LYS A 53 3.94 0.60 -8.36
N LEU A 54 3.60 0.15 -7.17
CA LEU A 54 3.41 -1.26 -6.90
C LEU A 54 2.19 -1.80 -7.63
N GLY A 55 2.33 -2.93 -8.29
CA GLY A 55 1.23 -3.68 -8.90
C GLY A 55 1.47 -5.16 -8.70
N GLN A 56 0.45 -5.96 -8.87
CA GLN A 56 0.59 -7.40 -8.72
C GLN A 56 1.52 -8.00 -9.76
N GLY A 57 1.37 -7.62 -11.03
CA GLY A 57 2.19 -8.16 -12.11
C GLY A 57 2.13 -9.67 -12.16
N GLY A 58 3.29 -10.30 -12.30
CA GLY A 58 3.40 -11.77 -12.29
C GLY A 58 3.48 -12.41 -10.92
N ARG A 59 3.35 -11.62 -9.84
CA ARG A 59 3.41 -12.14 -8.47
C ARG A 59 2.15 -12.90 -8.09
N THR A 60 2.28 -13.82 -7.14
CA THR A 60 1.12 -14.46 -6.55
C THR A 60 0.33 -13.43 -5.74
N MET A 61 -0.93 -13.71 -5.48
CA MET A 61 -1.74 -12.80 -4.65
C MET A 61 -1.14 -12.65 -3.25
N GLU A 62 -0.65 -13.74 -2.67
CA GLU A 62 -0.02 -13.74 -1.36
C GLU A 62 1.25 -12.87 -1.34
N GLU A 63 2.11 -12.99 -2.34
CA GLU A 63 3.31 -12.16 -2.48
C GLU A 63 2.95 -10.69 -2.65
N PHE A 64 1.96 -10.41 -3.49
CA PHE A 64 1.49 -9.05 -3.71
C PHE A 64 0.95 -8.43 -2.43
N ILE A 65 0.13 -9.15 -1.67
CA ILE A 65 -0.43 -8.69 -0.40
C ILE A 65 0.68 -8.37 0.61
N GLN A 66 1.70 -9.22 0.71
CA GLN A 66 2.82 -8.98 1.61
C GLN A 66 3.60 -7.71 1.23
N GLU A 67 3.88 -7.53 -0.05
CA GLU A 67 4.51 -6.31 -0.57
C GLU A 67 3.64 -5.08 -0.33
N PHE A 68 2.34 -5.22 -0.58
CA PHE A 68 1.39 -4.13 -0.36
C PHE A 68 1.35 -3.71 1.11
N LYS A 69 1.26 -4.68 2.03
CA LYS A 69 1.26 -4.40 3.47
C LYS A 69 2.55 -3.68 3.90
N ARG A 70 3.68 -4.17 3.43
CA ARG A 70 4.99 -3.61 3.76
C ARG A 70 5.12 -2.17 3.24
N THR A 71 4.73 -1.95 1.99
CA THR A 71 4.82 -0.64 1.35
C THR A 71 3.79 0.35 1.90
N ALA A 72 2.59 -0.13 2.22
CA ALA A 72 1.53 0.70 2.80
C ALA A 72 1.89 1.21 4.20
N ARG A 73 2.68 0.43 4.94
CA ARG A 73 3.13 0.84 6.26
C ARG A 73 4.04 2.05 6.12
N GLY A 74 3.69 3.14 6.77
CA GLY A 74 4.43 4.40 6.67
C GLY A 74 4.11 5.26 5.45
N SER A 75 3.17 4.84 4.58
CA SER A 75 2.80 5.60 3.39
C SER A 75 1.83 6.75 3.66
N GLY A 76 1.21 6.78 4.83
CA GLY A 76 0.17 7.75 5.16
C GLY A 76 -1.22 7.36 4.68
N TYR A 77 -1.36 6.39 3.79
CA TYR A 77 -2.66 5.92 3.33
C TYR A 77 -3.30 5.02 4.39
N LYS A 78 -4.59 5.26 4.67
CA LYS A 78 -5.35 4.52 5.68
C LYS A 78 -6.78 4.30 5.21
N GLY A 79 -7.44 3.28 5.77
CA GLY A 79 -8.85 3.04 5.57
C GLY A 79 -9.24 2.93 4.10
N ARG A 80 -10.21 3.74 3.70
CA ARG A 80 -10.78 3.70 2.36
C ARG A 80 -9.78 3.98 1.25
N SER A 81 -8.84 4.90 1.46
CA SER A 81 -7.82 5.21 0.46
C SER A 81 -6.90 4.02 0.21
N LEU A 82 -6.60 3.27 1.25
CA LEU A 82 -5.80 2.06 1.15
C LEU A 82 -6.53 0.97 0.36
N VAL A 83 -7.81 0.78 0.63
CA VAL A 83 -8.67 -0.15 -0.11
C VAL A 83 -8.71 0.21 -1.59
N GLU A 84 -8.90 1.48 -1.93
CA GLU A 84 -8.92 1.93 -3.32
C GLU A 84 -7.59 1.67 -4.04
N LYS A 85 -6.47 1.87 -3.35
CA LYS A 85 -5.15 1.55 -3.89
C LYS A 85 -5.01 0.06 -4.17
N PHE A 86 -5.42 -0.78 -3.23
CA PHE A 86 -5.36 -2.23 -3.38
C PHE A 86 -6.19 -2.72 -4.57
N LYS A 87 -7.42 -2.24 -4.68
CA LYS A 87 -8.32 -2.59 -5.79
C LYS A 87 -7.70 -2.32 -7.16
N ARG A 88 -7.08 -1.17 -7.32
CA ARG A 88 -6.51 -0.76 -8.60
C ARG A 88 -5.30 -1.57 -9.02
N LYS A 89 -4.61 -2.16 -8.05
CA LYS A 89 -3.31 -2.78 -8.28
C LYS A 89 -3.35 -4.30 -8.37
N MET A 90 -4.44 -4.91 -7.96
CA MET A 90 -4.57 -6.37 -8.03
C MET A 90 -4.92 -6.83 -9.44
N ASN A 91 -4.78 -8.13 -9.68
CA ASN A 91 -5.15 -8.77 -10.92
C ASN A 91 -6.59 -8.42 -11.30
N GLU A 92 -6.81 -8.06 -12.55
CA GLU A 92 -8.12 -7.62 -13.06
C GLU A 92 -9.21 -8.68 -12.93
N VAL A 93 -8.89 -9.94 -13.16
CA VAL A 93 -9.85 -11.05 -13.07
C VAL A 93 -10.38 -11.17 -11.65
N ILE A 94 -9.47 -11.12 -10.67
CA ILE A 94 -9.83 -11.20 -9.25
C ILE A 94 -10.61 -9.96 -8.82
N ARG A 95 -10.18 -8.78 -9.28
CA ARG A 95 -10.88 -7.52 -9.01
C ARG A 95 -12.31 -7.56 -9.49
N ARG A 96 -12.56 -8.01 -10.72
CA ARG A 96 -13.91 -8.14 -11.28
C ARG A 96 -14.78 -9.06 -10.45
N LYS A 97 -14.27 -10.22 -10.06
CA LYS A 97 -15.01 -11.17 -9.23
C LYS A 97 -15.39 -10.58 -7.88
N LEU A 98 -14.47 -9.84 -7.26
CA LEU A 98 -14.76 -9.16 -6.00
C LEU A 98 -15.79 -8.04 -6.16
N MET A 99 -15.71 -7.29 -7.25
CA MET A 99 -16.64 -6.20 -7.53
C MET A 99 -18.06 -6.69 -7.86
N GLU A 100 -18.18 -7.88 -8.42
CA GLU A 100 -19.47 -8.51 -8.72
C GLU A 100 -20.18 -9.10 -7.49
N ALA A 101 -19.44 -9.32 -6.41
CA ALA A 101 -20.04 -9.88 -5.19
C ALA A 101 -21.07 -8.91 -4.59
N GLU A 102 -22.19 -9.46 -4.13
CA GLU A 102 -23.26 -8.66 -3.52
C GLU A 102 -22.80 -7.93 -2.27
N ASN A 103 -21.99 -8.62 -1.46
CA ASN A 103 -21.46 -8.04 -0.24
C ASN A 103 -20.01 -7.65 -0.41
N GLN A 104 -19.74 -6.35 -0.51
CA GLN A 104 -18.39 -5.83 -0.62
C GLN A 104 -17.66 -5.93 0.72
N PRO A 105 -16.36 -6.23 0.72
CA PRO A 105 -15.58 -6.24 1.95
C PRO A 105 -15.60 -4.88 2.66
N GLY A 106 -15.69 -4.89 3.98
CA GLY A 106 -15.76 -3.67 4.78
C GLY A 106 -14.40 -3.14 5.25
N SER A 107 -13.36 -3.95 5.16
CA SER A 107 -12.02 -3.56 5.61
C SER A 107 -10.95 -4.08 4.67
N ILE A 108 -9.75 -3.52 4.76
CA ILE A 108 -8.62 -3.96 3.94
C ILE A 108 -8.25 -5.42 4.23
N GLU A 109 -8.37 -5.87 5.48
CA GLU A 109 -8.11 -7.26 5.86
C GLU A 109 -9.08 -8.21 5.19
N GLN A 110 -10.35 -7.82 5.10
CA GLN A 110 -11.37 -8.61 4.39
C GLN A 110 -11.08 -8.65 2.90
N TRP A 111 -10.63 -7.56 2.30
CA TRP A 111 -10.19 -7.52 0.91
C TRP A 111 -9.04 -8.49 0.66
N PHE A 112 -8.05 -8.51 1.55
CA PHE A 112 -6.93 -9.44 1.46
C PHE A 112 -7.38 -10.90 1.51
N ARG A 113 -8.24 -11.24 2.45
CA ARG A 113 -8.75 -12.62 2.60
C ARG A 113 -9.54 -13.08 1.38
N ARG A 114 -10.46 -12.24 0.91
CA ARG A 114 -11.30 -12.57 -0.25
C ARG A 114 -10.49 -12.67 -1.53
N ALA A 115 -9.54 -11.75 -1.73
CA ALA A 115 -8.66 -11.77 -2.87
C ALA A 115 -7.80 -13.04 -2.89
N THR A 116 -7.25 -13.42 -1.76
CA THR A 116 -6.47 -14.66 -1.62
C THR A 116 -7.30 -15.90 -1.95
N ALA A 117 -8.51 -16.00 -1.39
CA ALA A 117 -9.39 -17.12 -1.61
C ALA A 117 -9.80 -17.24 -3.09
N LEU A 118 -10.20 -16.14 -3.72
CA LEU A 118 -10.58 -16.13 -5.13
C LEU A 118 -9.40 -16.47 -6.05
N ASN A 119 -8.23 -15.97 -5.74
CA ASN A 119 -7.04 -16.24 -6.51
C ASN A 119 -6.65 -17.71 -6.43
N ARG A 120 -6.78 -18.32 -5.26
CA ARG A 120 -6.52 -19.73 -5.06
C ARG A 120 -7.48 -20.59 -5.89
N ASN A 121 -8.78 -20.30 -5.84
CA ASN A 121 -9.79 -20.99 -6.62
C ASN A 121 -9.57 -20.83 -8.11
N TRP A 122 -9.21 -19.64 -8.56
CA TRP A 122 -8.91 -19.36 -9.95
C TRP A 122 -7.72 -20.18 -10.46
N ARG A 123 -6.66 -20.28 -9.65
CA ARG A 123 -5.48 -21.09 -10.00
C ARG A 123 -5.80 -22.56 -10.10
N GLU A 124 -6.58 -23.09 -9.16
CA GLU A 124 -7.01 -24.47 -9.17
C GLU A 124 -7.82 -24.78 -10.43
N SER A 125 -8.76 -23.90 -10.77
CA SER A 125 -9.57 -24.02 -11.99
C SER A 125 -8.69 -24.04 -13.25
N ARG A 126 -7.70 -23.17 -13.33
CA ARG A 126 -6.79 -23.12 -14.47
C ARG A 126 -5.94 -24.38 -14.59
N ARG A 127 -5.44 -24.89 -13.47
CA ARG A 127 -4.67 -26.14 -13.45
C ARG A 127 -5.51 -27.31 -13.95
N GLU A 128 -6.75 -27.36 -13.54
CA GLU A 128 -7.68 -28.41 -13.98
C GLU A 128 -7.99 -28.31 -15.45
N GLU A 129 -8.26 -27.12 -15.97
CA GLU A 129 -8.46 -26.89 -17.39
C GLU A 129 -7.25 -27.32 -18.22
N GLU A 130 -6.04 -26.97 -17.79
CA GLU A 130 -4.82 -27.39 -18.47
C GLU A 130 -4.64 -28.89 -18.45
N ARG A 131 -4.98 -29.53 -17.33
CA ARG A 131 -4.92 -30.98 -17.18
C ARG A 131 -5.88 -31.67 -18.16
N LEU A 132 -7.10 -31.15 -18.27
CA LEU A 132 -8.12 -31.65 -19.20
C LEU A 132 -7.70 -31.46 -20.66
N LYS A 133 -7.11 -30.30 -20.99
CA LYS A 133 -6.58 -30.04 -22.32
C LYS A 133 -5.47 -31.04 -22.71
N ARG A 134 -4.54 -31.29 -21.80
CA ARG A 134 -3.46 -32.26 -22.00
C ARG A 134 -4.02 -33.65 -22.21
N ARG A 135 -5.01 -34.03 -21.45
CA ARG A 135 -5.69 -35.33 -21.57
C ARG A 135 -6.35 -35.47 -22.93
N LYS A 136 -7.11 -34.48 -23.37
CA LYS A 136 -7.74 -34.47 -24.70
C LYS A 136 -6.71 -34.58 -25.84
N ASN A 137 -5.60 -33.85 -25.70
CA ASN A 137 -4.53 -33.90 -26.69
C ASN A 137 -3.87 -35.28 -26.76
N ARG A 138 -3.70 -35.98 -25.63
CA ARG A 138 -3.20 -37.35 -25.63
C ARG A 138 -4.16 -38.31 -26.32
N GLU A 139 -5.45 -38.18 -26.07
CA GLU A 139 -6.47 -39.00 -26.69
C GLU A 139 -6.53 -38.81 -28.21
N LYS A 140 -6.33 -37.57 -28.67
CA LYS A 140 -6.27 -37.28 -30.11
C LYS A 140 -5.05 -37.86 -30.82
N LYS A 141 -3.96 -38.12 -30.11
CA LYS A 141 -2.74 -38.70 -30.68
C LYS A 141 -2.79 -40.23 -30.77
N LEU A 142 -3.74 -40.82 -30.11
CA LEU A 142 -3.95 -42.27 -30.22
C LEU A 142 -4.87 -42.56 -31.39
#